data_e4538dfd3a2655c0e3e7943de165daab
#
_entry.id   e4538dfd3a2655c0e3e7943de165daab
#
_cell.length_a   1.000
_cell.length_b   1.000
_cell.length_c   1.000
_cell.angle_alpha   90.00
_cell.angle_beta   90.00
_cell.angle_gamma   90.00
#
_symmetry.space_group_name_H-M   'P 1'
#
loop_
_entity.id
_entity.type
_entity.pdbx_description
1 polymer ?
#
loop_
_entity_poly.entity_id
_entity_poly.type
_entity_poly.pdbx_seq_one_letter_code
_entity_poly.pdbx_strand_id
1 'polypeptide(L)'
;MPRLRKDFASRYGSWAVVTGASSGIGAEFARQLAAAGVSVVLVARRADRLAALAAELGRDHGVEARVCAHDLASPRAADALAADVADLDLGLVVCNAGTSWKGAFLEHDPADQRRMIEVNCQAPVAVTRALGPRLAARGRGGLVIVSSTGAFQ
;
A
#
# COMPACT_ATOMS: atom_id res chain seq x y z
N MET A 1 1.43 18.80 -11.63
CA MET A 1 2.19 17.58 -11.31
C MET A 1 2.45 16.81 -12.60
N PRO A 2 3.61 16.19 -12.80
CA PRO A 2 3.83 15.34 -13.96
C PRO A 2 2.84 14.15 -13.88
N ARG A 3 2.09 13.96 -14.96
CA ARG A 3 1.19 12.81 -15.08
C ARG A 3 2.01 11.55 -15.32
N LEU A 4 1.60 10.42 -14.71
CA LEU A 4 2.15 9.11 -15.04
C LEU A 4 1.98 8.84 -16.54
N ARG A 5 2.93 8.11 -17.13
CA ARG A 5 2.92 7.82 -18.58
C ARG A 5 1.70 6.98 -18.94
N LYS A 6 1.15 7.19 -20.13
CA LYS A 6 -0.01 6.43 -20.64
C LYS A 6 0.24 4.92 -20.77
N ASP A 7 1.51 4.50 -20.85
CA ASP A 7 1.93 3.10 -20.90
C ASP A 7 2.20 2.48 -19.52
N PHE A 8 1.81 3.17 -18.44
CA PHE A 8 2.13 2.73 -17.07
C PHE A 8 1.51 1.37 -16.74
N ALA A 9 0.22 1.18 -17.05
CA ALA A 9 -0.47 -0.10 -16.81
C ALA A 9 0.14 -1.24 -17.62
N SER A 10 0.53 -1.01 -18.88
CA SER A 10 1.18 -2.04 -19.71
C SER A 10 2.55 -2.45 -19.16
N ARG A 11 3.26 -1.52 -18.52
CA ARG A 11 4.57 -1.76 -17.92
C ARG A 11 4.49 -2.45 -16.56
N TYR A 12 3.60 -1.97 -15.69
CA TYR A 12 3.53 -2.38 -14.28
C TYR A 12 2.34 -3.29 -13.95
N GLY A 13 1.48 -3.63 -14.93
CA GLY A 13 0.31 -4.45 -14.72
C GLY A 13 -0.97 -3.66 -14.49
N SER A 14 -2.11 -4.37 -14.57
CA SER A 14 -3.43 -3.77 -14.44
C SER A 14 -3.83 -3.47 -12.99
N TRP A 15 -3.14 -4.06 -12.00
CA TRP A 15 -3.40 -3.87 -10.58
C TRP A 15 -2.17 -3.46 -9.78
N ALA A 16 -2.40 -2.57 -8.82
CA ALA A 16 -1.40 -2.15 -7.83
C ALA A 16 -1.94 -2.30 -6.40
N VAL A 17 -1.12 -2.80 -5.49
CA VAL A 17 -1.39 -2.76 -4.04
C VAL A 17 -0.81 -1.49 -3.45
N VAL A 18 -1.60 -0.76 -2.64
CA VAL A 18 -1.14 0.42 -1.90
C VAL A 18 -1.46 0.25 -0.43
N THR A 19 -0.43 0.12 0.40
CA THR A 19 -0.60 0.06 1.85
C THR A 19 -0.64 1.46 2.47
N GLY A 20 -1.39 1.62 3.57
CA GLY A 20 -1.63 2.93 4.18
C GLY A 20 -2.51 3.85 3.32
N ALA A 21 -3.36 3.28 2.45
CA ALA A 21 -4.14 4.02 1.47
C ALA A 21 -5.27 4.88 2.05
N SER A 22 -5.57 4.79 3.34
CA SER A 22 -6.70 5.51 3.95
C SER A 22 -6.48 7.01 4.15
N SER A 23 -5.30 7.55 3.89
CA SER A 23 -4.98 8.98 4.00
C SER A 23 -3.59 9.33 3.43
N GLY A 24 -3.33 10.65 3.30
CA GLY A 24 -2.01 11.21 3.00
C GLY A 24 -1.38 10.66 1.72
N ILE A 25 -0.10 10.34 1.79
CA ILE A 25 0.71 9.89 0.65
C ILE A 25 0.13 8.62 0.01
N GLY A 26 -0.35 7.65 0.81
CA GLY A 26 -0.94 6.42 0.28
C GLY A 26 -2.23 6.65 -0.51
N ALA A 27 -3.11 7.53 -0.04
CA ALA A 27 -4.31 7.89 -0.78
C ALA A 27 -3.96 8.62 -2.10
N GLU A 28 -2.93 9.46 -2.08
CA GLU A 28 -2.47 10.16 -3.27
C GLU A 28 -1.81 9.21 -4.28
N PHE A 29 -1.03 8.21 -3.83
CA PHE A 29 -0.56 7.12 -4.70
C PHE A 29 -1.73 6.43 -5.40
N ALA A 30 -2.78 6.08 -4.66
CA ALA A 30 -3.95 5.42 -5.23
C ALA A 30 -4.63 6.28 -6.31
N ARG A 31 -4.79 7.60 -6.07
CA ARG A 31 -5.36 8.53 -7.06
C ARG A 31 -4.53 8.63 -8.33
N GLN A 32 -3.22 8.76 -8.20
CA GLN A 32 -2.33 8.88 -9.36
C GLN A 32 -2.28 7.59 -10.18
N LEU A 33 -2.28 6.43 -9.53
CA LEU A 33 -2.37 5.12 -10.20
C LEU A 33 -3.69 4.97 -10.94
N ALA A 34 -4.81 5.31 -10.29
CA ALA A 34 -6.14 5.30 -10.91
C ALA A 34 -6.21 6.24 -12.12
N ALA A 35 -5.68 7.46 -12.01
CA ALA A 35 -5.58 8.41 -13.12
C ALA A 35 -4.70 7.92 -14.28
N ALA A 36 -3.81 6.96 -14.03
CA ALA A 36 -3.02 6.27 -15.05
C ALA A 36 -3.69 5.00 -15.61
N GLY A 37 -4.94 4.72 -15.21
CA GLY A 37 -5.72 3.55 -15.66
C GLY A 37 -5.35 2.25 -14.95
N VAL A 38 -4.72 2.32 -13.77
CA VAL A 38 -4.37 1.15 -12.96
C VAL A 38 -5.43 0.95 -11.87
N SER A 39 -6.02 -0.24 -11.80
CA SER A 39 -6.90 -0.65 -10.71
C SER A 39 -6.08 -0.83 -9.43
N VAL A 40 -6.69 -0.56 -8.26
CA VAL A 40 -5.94 -0.49 -7.01
C VAL A 40 -6.54 -1.37 -5.91
N VAL A 41 -5.67 -2.00 -5.15
CA VAL A 41 -5.99 -2.65 -3.88
C VAL A 41 -5.61 -1.69 -2.77
N LEU A 42 -6.61 -1.21 -2.05
CA LEU A 42 -6.46 -0.22 -0.99
C LEU A 42 -6.36 -0.94 0.36
N VAL A 43 -5.19 -0.85 0.99
CA VAL A 43 -4.91 -1.58 2.23
C VAL A 43 -4.71 -0.62 3.40
N ALA A 44 -5.54 -0.70 4.42
CA ALA A 44 -5.41 -0.01 5.70
C ALA A 44 -6.42 -0.56 6.72
N ARG A 45 -6.39 -0.07 7.97
CA ARG A 45 -7.32 -0.47 9.03
C ARG A 45 -8.72 0.14 8.91
N ARG A 46 -8.82 1.35 8.36
CA ARG A 46 -10.06 2.16 8.32
C ARG A 46 -10.87 1.83 7.08
N ALA A 47 -11.74 0.81 7.18
CA ALA A 47 -12.54 0.30 6.07
C ALA A 47 -13.45 1.38 5.45
N ASP A 48 -14.05 2.23 6.28
CA ASP A 48 -14.90 3.36 5.86
C ASP A 48 -14.18 4.32 4.91
N ARG A 49 -12.95 4.71 5.26
CA ARG A 49 -12.13 5.59 4.43
C ARG A 49 -11.65 4.93 3.14
N LEU A 50 -11.35 3.64 3.20
CA LEU A 50 -10.98 2.88 2.00
C LEU A 50 -12.18 2.75 1.06
N ALA A 51 -13.37 2.50 1.56
CA ALA A 51 -14.60 2.42 0.76
C ALA A 51 -14.93 3.77 0.10
N ALA A 52 -14.79 4.87 0.83
CA ALA A 52 -14.99 6.21 0.28
C ALA A 52 -13.97 6.50 -0.85
N LEU A 53 -12.70 6.18 -0.66
CA LEU A 53 -11.68 6.34 -1.68
C LEU A 53 -11.94 5.42 -2.88
N ALA A 54 -12.34 4.17 -2.67
CA ALA A 54 -12.67 3.25 -3.75
C ALA A 54 -13.81 3.78 -4.63
N ALA A 55 -14.87 4.31 -4.02
CA ALA A 55 -15.98 4.93 -4.74
C ALA A 55 -15.55 6.19 -5.53
N GLU A 56 -14.67 7.01 -4.94
CA GLU A 56 -14.05 8.17 -5.61
C GLU A 56 -13.30 7.72 -6.87
N LEU A 57 -12.40 6.75 -6.74
CA LEU A 57 -11.55 6.29 -7.84
C LEU A 57 -12.35 5.65 -8.98
N GLY A 58 -13.37 4.86 -8.64
CA GLY A 58 -14.28 4.27 -9.64
C GLY A 58 -15.05 5.33 -10.41
N ARG A 59 -15.61 6.34 -9.72
CA ARG A 59 -16.37 7.43 -10.33
C ARG A 59 -15.50 8.33 -11.21
N ASP A 60 -14.32 8.73 -10.72
CA ASP A 60 -13.51 9.78 -11.34
C ASP A 60 -12.57 9.24 -12.44
N HIS A 61 -12.21 7.94 -12.38
CA HIS A 61 -11.24 7.33 -13.30
C HIS A 61 -11.74 6.05 -13.99
N GLY A 62 -12.89 5.50 -13.58
CA GLY A 62 -13.43 4.28 -14.18
C GLY A 62 -12.61 3.02 -13.92
N VAL A 63 -11.74 3.02 -12.91
CA VAL A 63 -10.94 1.87 -12.52
C VAL A 63 -11.62 1.08 -11.40
N GLU A 64 -11.24 -0.18 -11.25
CA GLU A 64 -11.66 -0.98 -10.10
C GLU A 64 -10.80 -0.65 -8.87
N ALA A 65 -11.42 -0.68 -7.69
CA ALA A 65 -10.73 -0.52 -6.43
C ALA A 65 -11.21 -1.58 -5.43
N ARG A 66 -10.29 -2.45 -4.98
CA ARG A 66 -10.56 -3.48 -3.97
C ARG A 66 -10.16 -2.97 -2.59
N VAL A 67 -11.07 -3.09 -1.63
CA VAL A 67 -10.80 -2.71 -0.24
C VAL A 67 -10.34 -3.93 0.55
N CYS A 68 -9.15 -3.84 1.15
CA CYS A 68 -8.58 -4.84 2.06
C CYS A 68 -8.31 -4.20 3.43
N ALA A 69 -9.27 -4.37 4.35
CA ALA A 69 -9.19 -3.77 5.68
C ALA A 69 -8.31 -4.64 6.61
N HIS A 70 -6.98 -4.45 6.53
CA HIS A 70 -6.01 -5.18 7.33
C HIS A 70 -5.24 -4.28 8.29
N ASP A 71 -4.97 -4.80 9.48
CA ASP A 71 -3.96 -4.25 10.38
C ASP A 71 -2.61 -4.89 10.07
N LEU A 72 -1.72 -4.13 9.44
CA LEU A 72 -0.41 -4.61 9.01
C LEU A 72 0.57 -4.91 10.16
N ALA A 73 0.23 -4.54 11.41
CA ALA A 73 0.96 -5.03 12.58
C ALA A 73 0.61 -6.49 12.92
N SER A 74 -0.49 -7.03 12.37
CA SER A 74 -0.85 -8.43 12.59
C SER A 74 0.11 -9.38 11.85
N PRO A 75 0.61 -10.44 12.50
CA PRO A 75 1.53 -11.39 11.89
C PRO A 75 1.01 -12.09 10.62
N ARG A 76 -0.32 -12.21 10.47
CA ARG A 76 -0.95 -12.86 9.29
C ARG A 76 -1.45 -11.86 8.24
N ALA A 77 -1.26 -10.57 8.44
CA ALA A 77 -1.81 -9.57 7.52
C ALA A 77 -1.26 -9.69 6.10
N ALA A 78 0.01 -10.00 5.94
CA ALA A 78 0.63 -10.16 4.63
C ALA A 78 0.11 -11.41 3.89
N ASP A 79 -0.10 -12.52 4.59
CA ASP A 79 -0.64 -13.75 4.01
C ASP A 79 -2.11 -13.56 3.62
N ALA A 80 -2.90 -12.91 4.48
CA ALA A 80 -4.29 -12.56 4.17
C ALA A 80 -4.38 -11.66 2.95
N LEU A 81 -3.54 -10.63 2.89
CA LEU A 81 -3.46 -9.74 1.72
C LEU A 81 -3.09 -10.51 0.45
N ALA A 82 -2.13 -11.44 0.53
CA ALA A 82 -1.74 -12.26 -0.61
C ALA A 82 -2.89 -13.13 -1.13
N ALA A 83 -3.71 -13.67 -0.22
CA ALA A 83 -4.92 -14.42 -0.57
C ALA A 83 -5.97 -13.51 -1.22
N ASP A 84 -6.21 -12.32 -0.65
CA ASP A 84 -7.19 -11.35 -1.17
C ASP A 84 -6.89 -10.87 -2.61
N VAL A 85 -5.63 -10.93 -3.03
CA VAL A 85 -5.20 -10.47 -4.37
C VAL A 85 -4.77 -11.61 -5.30
N ALA A 86 -5.04 -12.87 -4.93
CA ALA A 86 -4.53 -14.04 -5.65
C ALA A 86 -5.01 -14.09 -7.11
N ASP A 87 -6.22 -13.61 -7.38
CA ASP A 87 -6.89 -13.57 -8.68
C ASP A 87 -6.48 -12.39 -9.58
N LEU A 88 -5.71 -11.41 -9.06
CA LEU A 88 -5.41 -10.17 -9.77
C LEU A 88 -4.11 -10.24 -10.58
N ASP A 89 -4.06 -9.55 -11.73
CA ASP A 89 -2.81 -9.28 -12.48
C ASP A 89 -2.00 -8.19 -11.77
N LEU A 90 -1.44 -8.55 -10.61
CA LEU A 90 -0.68 -7.64 -9.78
C LEU A 90 0.70 -7.34 -10.38
N GLY A 91 1.00 -6.06 -10.62
CA GLY A 91 2.27 -5.63 -11.18
C GLY A 91 3.01 -4.56 -10.37
N LEU A 92 2.36 -3.95 -9.39
CA LEU A 92 2.99 -2.94 -8.53
C LEU A 92 2.57 -3.13 -7.08
N VAL A 93 3.54 -3.00 -6.17
CA VAL A 93 3.29 -2.98 -4.72
C VAL A 93 3.92 -1.71 -4.13
N VAL A 94 3.10 -0.92 -3.44
CA VAL A 94 3.52 0.30 -2.73
C VAL A 94 3.39 0.06 -1.24
N CYS A 95 4.51 -0.19 -0.57
CA CYS A 95 4.64 -0.26 0.87
C CYS A 95 4.78 1.17 1.43
N ASN A 96 3.63 1.79 1.74
CA ASN A 96 3.57 3.16 2.25
C ASN A 96 3.02 3.22 3.68
N ALA A 97 2.38 2.18 4.17
CA ALA A 97 1.88 2.17 5.55
C ALA A 97 2.99 2.49 6.54
N GLY A 98 2.72 3.42 7.45
CA GLY A 98 3.67 3.83 8.48
C GLY A 98 2.94 4.53 9.62
N THR A 99 3.60 4.58 10.77
CA THR A 99 3.18 5.32 11.96
C THR A 99 4.38 5.96 12.62
N SER A 100 4.16 7.05 13.32
CA SER A 100 5.20 7.75 14.08
C SER A 100 4.60 8.37 15.33
N TRP A 101 5.45 8.63 16.30
CA TRP A 101 5.11 9.30 17.54
C TRP A 101 5.92 10.58 17.70
N LYS A 102 5.41 11.52 18.48
CA LYS A 102 6.12 12.74 18.87
C LYS A 102 6.25 12.76 20.39
N GLY A 103 7.35 13.24 20.91
CA GLY A 103 7.63 13.33 22.34
C GLY A 103 8.88 12.56 22.75
N ALA A 104 9.18 12.57 24.04
CA ALA A 104 10.35 11.90 24.58
C ALA A 104 10.19 10.37 24.53
N PHE A 105 11.24 9.67 24.16
CA PHE A 105 11.22 8.22 23.95
C PHE A 105 10.71 7.42 25.15
N LEU A 106 11.11 7.83 26.37
CA LEU A 106 10.74 7.13 27.60
C LEU A 106 9.31 7.41 28.07
N GLU A 107 8.63 8.39 27.49
CA GLU A 107 7.24 8.72 27.79
C GLU A 107 6.23 7.90 26.96
N HIS A 108 6.70 7.19 25.96
CA HIS A 108 5.84 6.34 25.11
C HIS A 108 5.63 4.97 25.71
N ASP A 109 4.41 4.43 25.53
CA ASP A 109 4.14 3.04 25.87
C ASP A 109 5.05 2.10 25.04
N PRO A 110 5.74 1.14 25.68
CA PRO A 110 6.54 0.16 24.96
C PRO A 110 5.74 -0.64 23.91
N ALA A 111 4.43 -0.80 24.09
CA ALA A 111 3.58 -1.46 23.09
C ALA A 111 3.46 -0.63 21.82
N ASP A 112 3.35 0.70 21.95
CA ASP A 112 3.30 1.60 20.80
C ASP A 112 4.64 1.63 20.05
N GLN A 113 5.75 1.58 20.79
CA GLN A 113 7.08 1.51 20.19
C GLN A 113 7.28 0.20 19.39
N ARG A 114 6.86 -0.94 19.96
CA ARG A 114 6.86 -2.23 19.23
C ARG A 114 5.98 -2.18 17.99
N ARG A 115 4.76 -1.62 18.12
CA ARG A 115 3.84 -1.48 16.99
C ARG A 115 4.43 -0.63 15.86
N MET A 116 5.20 0.40 16.18
CA MET A 116 5.89 1.21 15.16
C MET A 116 6.89 0.36 14.36
N ILE A 117 7.64 -0.52 15.02
CA ILE A 117 8.56 -1.46 14.36
C ILE A 117 7.78 -2.46 13.49
N GLU A 118 6.68 -2.99 14.01
CA GLU A 118 5.82 -3.93 13.28
C GLU A 118 5.30 -3.31 11.99
N VAL A 119 4.77 -2.09 12.04
CA VAL A 119 4.18 -1.42 10.88
C VAL A 119 5.24 -0.88 9.93
N ASN A 120 6.31 -0.23 10.44
CA ASN A 120 7.26 0.48 9.59
C ASN A 120 8.39 -0.42 9.04
N CYS A 121 8.70 -1.52 9.74
CA CYS A 121 9.81 -2.40 9.37
C CYS A 121 9.34 -3.81 9.00
N GLN A 122 8.59 -4.47 9.86
CA GLN A 122 8.19 -5.86 9.61
C GLN A 122 7.14 -5.99 8.51
N ALA A 123 6.14 -5.10 8.49
CA ALA A 123 5.08 -5.16 7.49
C ALA A 123 5.59 -5.02 6.04
N PRO A 124 6.45 -4.03 5.67
CA PRO A 124 6.98 -3.97 4.31
C PRO A 124 7.82 -5.21 3.94
N VAL A 125 8.55 -5.80 4.88
CA VAL A 125 9.28 -7.08 4.66
C VAL A 125 8.29 -8.21 4.40
N ALA A 126 7.27 -8.36 5.25
CA ALA A 126 6.27 -9.42 5.11
C ALA A 126 5.47 -9.28 3.81
N VAL A 127 5.00 -8.08 3.48
CA VAL A 127 4.27 -7.80 2.23
C VAL A 127 5.15 -8.08 1.00
N THR A 128 6.41 -7.65 1.04
CA THR A 128 7.36 -7.94 -0.04
C THR A 128 7.61 -9.43 -0.20
N ARG A 129 7.73 -10.15 0.90
CA ARG A 129 7.92 -11.61 0.91
C ARG A 129 6.71 -12.34 0.32
N ALA A 130 5.49 -11.89 0.68
CA ALA A 130 4.24 -12.52 0.25
C ALA A 130 3.89 -12.23 -1.23
N LEU A 131 4.13 -11.00 -1.71
CA LEU A 131 3.73 -10.57 -3.05
C LEU A 131 4.88 -10.53 -4.06
N GLY A 132 6.13 -10.38 -3.60
CA GLY A 132 7.33 -10.28 -4.44
C GLY A 132 7.53 -11.44 -5.41
N PRO A 133 7.33 -12.71 -5.02
CA PRO A 133 7.44 -13.85 -5.93
C PRO A 133 6.55 -13.73 -7.17
N ARG A 134 5.36 -13.14 -7.04
CA ARG A 134 4.44 -12.91 -8.17
C ARG A 134 5.00 -11.88 -9.15
N LEU A 135 5.58 -10.79 -8.63
CA LEU A 135 6.22 -9.76 -9.45
C LEU A 135 7.44 -10.34 -10.17
N ALA A 136 8.23 -11.15 -9.48
CA ALA A 136 9.39 -11.84 -10.05
C ALA A 136 8.99 -12.83 -11.16
N ALA A 137 8.00 -13.68 -10.91
CA ALA A 137 7.50 -14.66 -11.89
C ALA A 137 6.90 -13.97 -13.13
N ARG A 138 6.35 -12.77 -12.98
CA ARG A 138 5.85 -11.96 -14.09
C ARG A 138 6.97 -11.42 -14.98
N GLY A 139 8.22 -11.40 -14.51
CA GLY A 139 9.38 -10.84 -15.21
C GLY A 139 9.36 -9.32 -15.40
N ARG A 140 8.33 -8.66 -14.89
CA ARG A 140 8.15 -7.19 -14.92
C ARG A 140 7.22 -6.76 -13.78
N GLY A 141 7.40 -5.56 -13.28
CA GLY A 141 6.62 -5.02 -12.17
C GLY A 141 7.45 -4.04 -11.36
N GLY A 142 6.96 -3.65 -10.20
CA GLY A 142 7.65 -2.71 -9.32
C GLY A 142 7.31 -2.93 -7.85
N LEU A 143 8.29 -2.65 -7.01
CA LEU A 143 8.14 -2.51 -5.58
C LEU A 143 8.59 -1.10 -5.18
N VAL A 144 7.73 -0.37 -4.50
CA VAL A 144 8.02 0.95 -3.92
C VAL A 144 7.96 0.82 -2.41
N ILE A 145 9.01 1.22 -1.72
CA ILE A 145 9.03 1.34 -0.26
C ILE A 145 9.16 2.83 0.07
N VAL A 146 8.13 3.37 0.72
CA VAL A 146 8.12 4.78 1.15
C VAL A 146 8.87 4.88 2.47
N SER A 147 9.95 5.64 2.47
CA SER A 147 10.73 5.99 3.65
C SER A 147 10.32 7.37 4.19
N SER A 148 11.07 7.93 5.11
CA SER A 148 10.77 9.21 5.74
C SER A 148 11.98 10.12 5.72
N THR A 149 11.74 11.44 5.69
CA THR A 149 12.76 12.46 5.97
C THR A 149 13.35 12.35 7.38
N GLY A 150 12.60 11.72 8.32
CA GLY A 150 13.10 11.39 9.66
C GLY A 150 14.29 10.42 9.67
N ALA A 151 14.60 9.77 8.55
CA ALA A 151 15.81 8.95 8.42
C ALA A 151 17.11 9.77 8.31
N PHE A 152 16.98 11.08 8.12
CA PHE A 152 18.11 12.01 7.94
C PHE A 152 18.22 13.06 9.06
N GLN A 153 17.50 12.88 10.17
CA GLN A 153 17.49 13.78 11.32
C GLN A 153 18.26 13.18 12.50
#